data_725eab194aa84f91cb53108d6b6728d8
#
_entry.id   725eab194aa84f91cb53108d6b6728d8
#
_cell.length_a   1.000
_cell.length_b   1.000
_cell.length_c   1.000
_cell.angle_alpha   90.00
_cell.angle_beta   90.00
_cell.angle_gamma   90.00
#
_symmetry.space_group_name_H-M   'P 1'
#
loop_
_entity.id
_entity.type
_entity.pdbx_description
1 polymer ?
#
loop_
_entity_poly.entity_id
_entity_poly.type
_entity_poly.pdbx_seq_one_letter_code
_entity_poly.pdbx_strand_id
1 'polypeptide(L)'
;IHKSGIVEKRVAYPEGQARLEKMDEYREDLKAHGVPTVEAEMKNGAYVMPYIEGETGHAYLKRLLLEDVDMFLQKLDQFCDLILQSSEIVKADSGDGEGAVLRRGYVDMVPLNSFYLNSTFVFYDQEFCEENYPANAIITRMIATLYAGSFELLKKMPMETLFERYNLTKKLAHFWRMEWDFLADLRNERALRKYHDACRRNGE
;
A
#
# COMPACT_ATOMS: atom_id res chain seq x y z
N ILE A 1 -20.14 -2.29 0.88
CA ILE A 1 -20.65 -0.90 0.91
C ILE A 1 -22.13 -0.96 1.30
N HIS A 2 -22.50 -0.19 2.29
CA HIS A 2 -23.89 -0.12 2.76
C HIS A 2 -24.60 1.11 2.18
N LYS A 3 -25.94 1.04 2.06
CA LYS A 3 -26.77 2.20 1.65
C LYS A 3 -26.66 3.38 2.63
N SER A 4 -26.13 3.14 3.85
CA SER A 4 -25.85 4.14 4.88
C SER A 4 -24.57 4.97 4.63
N GLY A 5 -23.88 4.77 3.52
CA GLY A 5 -22.61 5.48 3.25
C GLY A 5 -21.43 4.97 4.08
N ILE A 6 -21.44 3.72 4.52
CA ILE A 6 -20.33 3.07 5.22
C ILE A 6 -19.77 1.87 4.43
N VAL A 7 -18.52 1.56 4.68
CA VAL A 7 -17.84 0.36 4.22
C VAL A 7 -17.50 -0.47 5.45
N GLU A 8 -17.87 -1.74 5.43
CA GLU A 8 -17.47 -2.70 6.45
C GLU A 8 -16.55 -3.74 5.85
N LYS A 9 -15.43 -3.99 6.53
CA LYS A 9 -14.54 -5.13 6.27
C LYS A 9 -14.73 -6.14 7.40
N ARG A 10 -15.08 -7.36 7.03
CA ARG A 10 -15.31 -8.47 7.97
C ARG A 10 -14.44 -9.64 7.60
N VAL A 11 -14.03 -10.38 8.61
CA VAL A 11 -13.33 -11.64 8.36
C VAL A 11 -14.28 -12.67 7.78
N ALA A 12 -13.82 -13.42 6.78
CA ALA A 12 -14.51 -14.58 6.25
C ALA A 12 -14.28 -15.83 7.13
N TYR A 13 -13.19 -15.81 7.92
CA TYR A 13 -12.75 -16.91 8.80
C TYR A 13 -12.20 -16.36 10.10
N PRO A 14 -12.33 -17.11 11.23
CA PRO A 14 -11.81 -16.69 12.53
C PRO A 14 -10.32 -16.35 12.53
N GLU A 15 -9.52 -17.04 11.71
CA GLU A 15 -8.08 -16.83 11.60
C GLU A 15 -7.70 -15.43 11.08
N GLY A 16 -8.60 -14.76 10.38
CA GLY A 16 -8.41 -13.40 9.89
C GLY A 16 -8.62 -12.32 10.96
N GLN A 17 -9.18 -12.65 12.12
CA GLN A 17 -9.57 -11.67 13.12
C GLN A 17 -8.37 -10.85 13.62
N ALA A 18 -7.26 -11.51 13.93
CA ALA A 18 -6.05 -10.84 14.38
C ALA A 18 -5.48 -9.84 13.35
N ARG A 19 -5.63 -10.13 12.05
CA ARG A 19 -5.23 -9.21 10.97
C ARG A 19 -6.15 -8.00 10.91
N LEU A 20 -7.46 -8.20 11.06
CA LEU A 20 -8.42 -7.12 11.06
C LEU A 20 -8.18 -6.15 12.24
N GLU A 21 -7.84 -6.67 13.41
CA GLU A 21 -7.51 -5.87 14.60
C GLU A 21 -6.21 -5.07 14.40
N LYS A 22 -5.22 -5.65 13.72
CA LYS A 22 -3.97 -4.96 13.39
C LYS A 22 -4.18 -3.77 12.45
N MET A 23 -5.18 -3.80 11.59
CA MET A 23 -5.45 -2.65 10.70
C MET A 23 -5.74 -1.37 11.50
N ASP A 24 -6.44 -1.47 12.63
CA ASP A 24 -6.72 -0.32 13.49
C ASP A 24 -5.45 0.14 14.22
N GLU A 25 -4.62 -0.78 14.72
CA GLU A 25 -3.29 -0.46 15.29
C GLU A 25 -2.42 0.27 14.26
N TYR A 26 -2.34 -0.24 13.04
CA TYR A 26 -1.52 0.34 11.97
C TYR A 26 -2.02 1.72 11.55
N ARG A 27 -3.34 1.91 11.48
CA ARG A 27 -3.94 3.22 11.22
C ARG A 27 -3.57 4.24 12.29
N GLU A 28 -3.67 3.89 13.56
CA GLU A 28 -3.32 4.79 14.67
C GLU A 28 -1.82 5.10 14.68
N ASP A 29 -0.96 4.12 14.38
CA ASP A 29 0.50 4.32 14.29
C ASP A 29 0.84 5.27 13.14
N LEU A 30 0.27 5.09 11.96
CA LEU A 30 0.42 6.00 10.82
C LEU A 30 -0.02 7.43 11.16
N LYS A 31 -1.17 7.59 11.84
CA LYS A 31 -1.65 8.91 12.32
C LYS A 31 -0.68 9.54 13.31
N ALA A 32 -0.10 8.75 14.21
CA ALA A 32 0.88 9.25 15.17
C ALA A 32 2.16 9.76 14.49
N HIS A 33 2.50 9.21 13.31
CA HIS A 33 3.58 9.69 12.46
C HIS A 33 3.16 10.80 11.48
N GLY A 34 1.92 11.31 11.58
CA GLY A 34 1.41 12.40 10.75
C GLY A 34 1.03 11.99 9.33
N VAL A 35 0.91 10.69 9.05
CA VAL A 35 0.42 10.19 7.75
C VAL A 35 -1.10 10.24 7.74
N PRO A 36 -1.73 10.90 6.74
CA PRO A 36 -3.19 10.97 6.66
C PRO A 36 -3.81 9.60 6.40
N THR A 37 -4.79 9.22 7.21
CA THR A 37 -5.54 7.96 7.06
C THR A 37 -7.04 8.22 7.07
N VAL A 38 -7.80 7.35 6.42
CA VAL A 38 -9.27 7.37 6.52
C VAL A 38 -9.65 7.02 7.96
N GLU A 39 -10.58 7.78 8.55
CA GLU A 39 -11.10 7.48 9.88
C GLU A 39 -11.86 6.15 9.84
N ALA A 40 -11.56 5.28 10.80
CA ALA A 40 -12.19 3.97 10.90
C ALA A 40 -12.26 3.52 12.36
N GLU A 41 -13.09 2.55 12.64
CA GLU A 41 -13.24 1.97 13.98
C GLU A 41 -13.53 0.47 13.93
N MET A 42 -13.10 -0.26 14.95
CA MET A 42 -13.56 -1.62 15.19
C MET A 42 -14.96 -1.61 15.84
N LYS A 43 -15.96 -2.16 15.16
CA LYS A 43 -17.34 -2.18 15.62
C LYS A 43 -18.01 -3.51 15.29
N ASN A 44 -18.53 -4.19 16.32
CA ASN A 44 -19.24 -5.48 16.16
C ASN A 44 -18.44 -6.51 15.35
N GLY A 45 -17.12 -6.61 15.57
CA GLY A 45 -16.24 -7.54 14.87
C GLY A 45 -15.96 -7.19 13.40
N ALA A 46 -16.27 -5.96 12.99
CA ALA A 46 -15.96 -5.42 11.69
C ALA A 46 -15.05 -4.19 11.80
N TYR A 47 -14.20 -3.95 10.82
CA TYR A 47 -13.52 -2.69 10.61
C TYR A 47 -14.42 -1.82 9.74
N VAL A 48 -14.86 -0.69 10.28
CA VAL A 48 -15.88 0.17 9.70
C VAL A 48 -15.29 1.53 9.37
N MET A 49 -15.49 1.99 8.14
CA MET A 49 -15.05 3.31 7.69
C MET A 49 -16.15 3.98 6.85
N PRO A 50 -16.16 5.32 6.70
CA PRO A 50 -17.07 6.00 5.80
C PRO A 50 -16.78 5.57 4.34
N TYR A 51 -17.84 5.56 3.51
CA TYR A 51 -17.66 5.49 2.07
C TYR A 51 -17.13 6.84 1.57
N ILE A 52 -15.96 6.82 0.95
CA ILE A 52 -15.32 8.02 0.40
C ILE A 52 -15.73 8.18 -1.06
N GLU A 53 -16.43 9.25 -1.37
CA GLU A 53 -16.66 9.69 -2.74
C GLU A 53 -15.47 10.55 -3.17
N GLY A 54 -14.45 9.90 -3.76
CA GLY A 54 -13.21 10.58 -4.13
C GLY A 54 -12.42 9.80 -5.17
N GLU A 55 -11.49 10.49 -5.81
CA GLU A 55 -10.56 9.88 -6.74
C GLU A 55 -9.53 9.06 -5.95
N THR A 56 -9.35 7.78 -6.32
CA THR A 56 -8.29 6.96 -5.71
C THR A 56 -6.92 7.52 -6.08
N GLY A 57 -5.93 7.35 -5.20
CA GLY A 57 -4.55 7.78 -5.48
C GLY A 57 -4.01 7.17 -6.78
N HIS A 58 -4.41 5.93 -7.08
CA HIS A 58 -4.06 5.27 -8.35
C HIS A 58 -4.66 5.99 -9.57
N ALA A 59 -5.96 6.28 -9.56
CA ALA A 59 -6.62 6.98 -10.67
C ALA A 59 -6.04 8.40 -10.85
N TYR A 60 -5.81 9.10 -9.74
CA TYR A 60 -5.22 10.43 -9.73
C TYR A 60 -3.82 10.46 -10.34
N LEU A 61 -2.90 9.60 -9.87
CA LEU A 61 -1.53 9.54 -10.38
C LEU A 61 -1.50 9.06 -11.84
N LYS A 62 -2.33 8.09 -12.20
CA LYS A 62 -2.46 7.63 -13.58
C LYS A 62 -2.88 8.76 -14.51
N ARG A 63 -3.89 9.53 -14.13
CA ARG A 63 -4.35 10.69 -14.90
C ARG A 63 -3.26 11.75 -15.05
N LEU A 64 -2.57 12.09 -13.95
CA LEU A 64 -1.47 13.07 -13.99
C LEU A 64 -0.34 12.63 -14.91
N LEU A 65 0.08 11.35 -14.85
CA LEU A 65 1.14 10.87 -15.73
C LEU A 65 0.79 11.04 -17.22
N LEU A 66 -0.48 10.90 -17.57
CA LEU A 66 -0.93 11.08 -18.96
C LEU A 66 -1.04 12.54 -19.37
N GLU A 67 -1.49 13.41 -18.46
CA GLU A 67 -1.84 14.81 -18.73
C GLU A 67 -0.72 15.81 -18.40
N ASP A 68 -0.07 15.64 -17.23
CA ASP A 68 0.92 16.58 -16.66
C ASP A 68 2.02 15.82 -15.91
N VAL A 69 3.11 15.52 -16.63
CA VAL A 69 4.24 14.73 -16.10
C VAL A 69 4.94 15.44 -14.93
N ASP A 70 5.07 16.77 -14.98
CA ASP A 70 5.76 17.51 -13.92
C ASP A 70 4.95 17.45 -12.61
N MET A 71 3.63 17.65 -12.70
CA MET A 71 2.74 17.49 -11.55
C MET A 71 2.71 16.04 -11.07
N PHE A 72 2.72 15.07 -11.98
CA PHE A 72 2.83 13.65 -11.61
C PHE A 72 4.07 13.38 -10.76
N LEU A 73 5.25 13.83 -11.20
CA LEU A 73 6.49 13.62 -10.47
C LEU A 73 6.47 14.30 -9.11
N GLN A 74 5.93 15.53 -9.01
CA GLN A 74 5.77 16.23 -7.74
C GLN A 74 4.86 15.46 -6.77
N LYS A 75 3.76 14.88 -7.26
CA LYS A 75 2.83 14.11 -6.43
C LYS A 75 3.39 12.74 -6.06
N LEU A 76 4.18 12.15 -6.92
CA LEU A 76 4.89 10.91 -6.61
C LEU A 76 5.96 11.14 -5.54
N ASP A 77 6.69 12.27 -5.59
CA ASP A 77 7.62 12.68 -4.52
C ASP A 77 6.88 12.85 -3.19
N GLN A 78 5.71 13.53 -3.19
CA GLN A 78 4.86 13.64 -2.00
C GLN A 78 4.45 12.26 -1.44
N PHE A 79 4.15 11.31 -2.31
CA PHE A 79 3.82 9.94 -1.88
C PHE A 79 5.02 9.25 -1.22
N CYS A 80 6.22 9.38 -1.82
CA CYS A 80 7.46 8.85 -1.25
C CYS A 80 7.79 9.47 0.10
N ASP A 81 7.57 10.77 0.27
CA ASP A 81 7.75 11.46 1.55
C ASP A 81 6.83 10.89 2.63
N LEU A 82 5.57 10.59 2.31
CA LEU A 82 4.64 9.94 3.24
C LEU A 82 5.07 8.51 3.61
N ILE A 83 5.68 7.76 2.68
CA ILE A 83 6.28 6.45 3.01
C ILE A 83 7.44 6.64 4.00
N LEU A 84 8.33 7.59 3.77
CA LEU A 84 9.46 7.86 4.68
C LEU A 84 8.99 8.37 6.06
N GLN A 85 7.91 9.13 6.11
CA GLN A 85 7.31 9.65 7.33
C GLN A 85 6.55 8.59 8.13
N SER A 86 6.17 7.47 7.51
CA SER A 86 5.23 6.49 8.09
C SER A 86 5.74 5.80 9.34
N SER A 87 7.03 5.87 9.63
CA SER A 87 7.65 5.20 10.78
C SER A 87 8.99 5.82 11.15
N GLU A 88 9.52 5.45 12.31
CA GLU A 88 10.89 5.79 12.71
C GLU A 88 11.91 5.21 11.74
N ILE A 89 12.88 6.02 11.33
CA ILE A 89 14.04 5.58 10.55
C ILE A 89 15.08 4.98 11.50
N VAL A 90 15.27 3.66 11.42
CA VAL A 90 16.27 2.93 12.25
C VAL A 90 17.64 2.89 11.61
N LYS A 91 17.73 3.08 10.28
CA LYS A 91 18.96 3.20 9.52
C LYS A 91 18.77 4.24 8.42
N ALA A 92 19.57 5.29 8.44
CA ALA A 92 19.52 6.30 7.38
C ALA A 92 20.02 5.73 6.05
N ASP A 93 19.60 6.35 4.94
CA ASP A 93 20.10 6.01 3.61
C ASP A 93 21.62 6.25 3.54
N SER A 94 22.37 5.22 3.21
CA SER A 94 23.82 5.24 3.02
C SER A 94 24.26 5.46 1.56
N GLY A 95 23.29 5.62 0.64
CA GLY A 95 23.55 5.76 -0.80
C GLY A 95 23.93 4.45 -1.50
N ASP A 96 23.79 3.31 -0.83
CA ASP A 96 24.05 1.98 -1.38
C ASP A 96 22.88 1.44 -2.24
N GLY A 97 21.77 2.21 -2.31
CA GLY A 97 20.55 1.90 -3.04
C GLY A 97 19.51 1.16 -2.19
N GLU A 98 19.80 0.84 -0.92
CA GLU A 98 18.83 0.24 -0.01
C GLU A 98 17.77 1.27 0.44
N GLY A 99 18.18 2.53 0.54
CA GLY A 99 17.39 3.61 1.08
C GLY A 99 17.37 3.59 2.61
N ALA A 100 16.53 4.41 3.20
CA ALA A 100 16.28 4.37 4.64
C ALA A 100 15.58 3.08 5.06
N VAL A 101 15.92 2.53 6.22
CA VAL A 101 15.22 1.39 6.82
C VAL A 101 14.25 1.93 7.87
N LEU A 102 12.99 1.61 7.71
CA LEU A 102 11.89 1.97 8.60
C LEU A 102 11.73 0.91 9.69
N ARG A 103 11.47 1.30 10.92
CA ARG A 103 11.16 0.38 12.01
C ARG A 103 9.94 -0.49 11.68
N ARG A 104 8.91 0.14 11.08
CA ARG A 104 7.70 -0.49 10.55
C ARG A 104 7.54 -0.11 9.08
N GLY A 105 7.63 -1.08 8.19
CA GLY A 105 7.40 -0.89 6.77
C GLY A 105 5.97 -1.29 6.40
N TYR A 106 5.12 -0.30 6.15
CA TYR A 106 3.73 -0.52 5.71
C TYR A 106 3.70 -0.82 4.22
N VAL A 107 3.81 -2.11 3.87
CA VAL A 107 3.95 -2.56 2.48
C VAL A 107 2.71 -2.28 1.62
N ASP A 108 1.57 -2.02 2.25
CA ASP A 108 0.33 -1.64 1.58
C ASP A 108 0.16 -0.14 1.35
N MET A 109 1.18 0.67 1.63
CA MET A 109 1.23 2.07 1.21
C MET A 109 1.45 2.16 -0.30
N VAL A 110 0.40 1.85 -1.04
CA VAL A 110 0.35 1.86 -2.51
C VAL A 110 -0.79 2.76 -3.00
N PRO A 111 -0.73 3.29 -4.24
CA PRO A 111 -1.77 4.18 -4.75
C PRO A 111 -3.18 3.60 -4.75
N LEU A 112 -3.31 2.26 -4.89
CA LEU A 112 -4.60 1.56 -4.84
C LEU A 112 -5.26 1.66 -3.47
N ASN A 113 -4.47 1.76 -2.40
CA ASN A 113 -4.92 1.83 -1.00
C ASN A 113 -4.89 3.28 -0.48
N SER A 114 -5.10 4.24 -1.36
CA SER A 114 -5.22 5.65 -0.99
C SER A 114 -6.26 6.39 -1.82
N PHE A 115 -6.78 7.48 -1.26
CA PHE A 115 -7.53 8.51 -1.97
C PHE A 115 -6.66 9.77 -2.08
N TYR A 116 -6.89 10.59 -3.11
CA TYR A 116 -6.32 11.93 -3.16
C TYR A 116 -7.38 12.95 -2.73
N LEU A 117 -7.24 13.46 -1.52
CA LEU A 117 -8.20 14.36 -0.87
C LEU A 117 -7.46 15.55 -0.26
N ASN A 118 -8.03 16.75 -0.35
CA ASN A 118 -7.46 17.95 0.28
C ASN A 118 -5.96 18.15 -0.01
N SER A 119 -5.55 17.90 -1.25
CA SER A 119 -4.17 18.05 -1.75
C SER A 119 -3.14 17.07 -1.17
N THR A 120 -3.58 15.98 -0.56
CA THR A 120 -2.71 14.93 -0.03
C THR A 120 -3.26 13.53 -0.29
N PHE A 121 -2.42 12.50 -0.13
CA PHE A 121 -2.86 11.12 -0.13
C PHE A 121 -3.35 10.73 1.26
N VAL A 122 -4.52 10.09 1.32
CA VAL A 122 -5.16 9.62 2.54
C VAL A 122 -5.28 8.11 2.45
N PHE A 123 -4.57 7.39 3.32
CA PHE A 123 -4.44 5.93 3.23
C PHE A 123 -5.58 5.19 3.91
N TYR A 124 -5.90 4.01 3.39
CA TYR A 124 -6.83 3.05 3.97
C TYR A 124 -6.34 1.63 3.70
N ASP A 125 -6.94 0.64 4.34
CA ASP A 125 -6.73 -0.79 4.08
C ASP A 125 -5.27 -1.25 4.27
N GLN A 126 -4.62 -0.79 5.34
CA GLN A 126 -3.25 -1.17 5.67
C GLN A 126 -3.25 -2.49 6.46
N GLU A 127 -3.05 -3.62 5.80
CA GLU A 127 -3.12 -4.96 6.40
C GLU A 127 -1.76 -5.54 6.79
N PHE A 128 -0.70 -5.09 6.14
CA PHE A 128 0.62 -5.70 6.23
C PHE A 128 1.68 -4.69 6.64
N CYS A 129 2.47 -5.12 7.62
CA CYS A 129 3.58 -4.35 8.16
C CYS A 129 4.75 -5.29 8.44
N GLU A 130 5.93 -4.93 7.93
CA GLU A 130 7.17 -5.66 8.13
C GLU A 130 8.11 -4.86 9.04
N GLU A 131 8.85 -5.54 9.92
CA GLU A 131 9.81 -4.89 10.79
C GLU A 131 11.16 -4.63 10.09
N ASN A 132 11.79 -3.48 10.38
CA ASN A 132 13.09 -3.09 9.84
C ASN A 132 13.15 -3.20 8.30
N TYR A 133 12.16 -2.60 7.65
CA TYR A 133 11.93 -2.78 6.23
C TYR A 133 12.45 -1.59 5.40
N PRO A 134 13.14 -1.83 4.26
CA PRO A 134 13.64 -0.76 3.41
C PRO A 134 12.51 0.05 2.78
N ALA A 135 12.53 1.37 2.94
CA ALA A 135 11.57 2.27 2.29
C ALA A 135 11.58 2.12 0.76
N ASN A 136 12.77 1.88 0.18
CA ASN A 136 12.92 1.68 -1.26
C ASN A 136 12.21 0.42 -1.77
N ALA A 137 12.02 -0.62 -0.95
CA ALA A 137 11.19 -1.77 -1.31
C ALA A 137 9.71 -1.37 -1.43
N ILE A 138 9.19 -0.55 -0.50
CA ILE A 138 7.82 -0.02 -0.55
C ILE A 138 7.64 0.90 -1.77
N ILE A 139 8.60 1.79 -2.03
CA ILE A 139 8.59 2.68 -3.22
C ILE A 139 8.61 1.86 -4.52
N THR A 140 9.41 0.78 -4.58
CA THR A 140 9.42 -0.14 -5.74
C THR A 140 8.04 -0.76 -5.96
N ARG A 141 7.42 -1.28 -4.90
CA ARG A 141 6.06 -1.84 -4.93
C ARG A 141 5.02 -0.79 -5.34
N MET A 142 5.10 0.41 -4.80
CA MET A 142 4.23 1.54 -5.13
C MET A 142 4.27 1.84 -6.64
N ILE A 143 5.47 1.95 -7.24
CA ILE A 143 5.64 2.15 -8.67
C ILE A 143 5.07 0.96 -9.46
N ALA A 144 5.39 -0.26 -9.08
CA ALA A 144 4.93 -1.47 -9.76
C ALA A 144 3.39 -1.57 -9.77
N THR A 145 2.75 -1.28 -8.64
CA THR A 145 1.27 -1.31 -8.53
C THR A 145 0.61 -0.20 -9.33
N LEU A 146 1.24 0.98 -9.44
CA LEU A 146 0.74 2.08 -10.28
C LEU A 146 0.69 1.67 -11.75
N TYR A 147 1.69 0.94 -12.24
CA TYR A 147 1.78 0.53 -13.65
C TYR A 147 1.06 -0.78 -13.96
N ALA A 148 0.62 -1.52 -12.95
CA ALA A 148 0.00 -2.82 -13.14
C ALA A 148 -1.21 -2.76 -14.09
N GLY A 149 -1.14 -3.50 -15.20
CA GLY A 149 -2.20 -3.56 -16.22
C GLY A 149 -2.37 -2.30 -17.08
N SER A 150 -1.46 -1.33 -17.01
CA SER A 150 -1.57 -0.02 -17.67
C SER A 150 -0.50 0.19 -18.74
N PHE A 151 -0.70 -0.39 -19.93
CA PHE A 151 0.23 -0.24 -21.05
C PHE A 151 0.41 1.21 -21.53
N GLU A 152 -0.61 2.04 -21.40
CA GLU A 152 -0.55 3.46 -21.75
C GLU A 152 0.44 4.23 -20.89
N LEU A 153 0.57 3.89 -19.61
CA LEU A 153 1.56 4.52 -18.72
C LEU A 153 2.98 4.13 -19.13
N LEU A 154 3.22 2.85 -19.46
CA LEU A 154 4.52 2.39 -19.94
C LEU A 154 4.95 3.07 -21.24
N LYS A 155 4.00 3.38 -22.12
CA LYS A 155 4.28 4.16 -23.37
C LYS A 155 4.59 5.61 -23.09
N LYS A 156 3.94 6.21 -22.09
CA LYS A 156 4.14 7.62 -21.72
C LYS A 156 5.45 7.84 -21.00
N MET A 157 5.75 6.98 -20.02
CA MET A 157 6.99 6.98 -19.25
C MET A 157 7.35 5.53 -18.88
N PRO A 158 8.51 5.00 -19.32
CA PRO A 158 8.99 3.69 -18.85
C PRO A 158 9.18 3.67 -17.34
N MET A 159 8.87 2.54 -16.71
CA MET A 159 8.98 2.35 -15.24
C MET A 159 10.43 2.54 -14.76
N GLU A 160 11.39 2.20 -15.60
CA GLU A 160 12.82 2.35 -15.39
C GLU A 160 13.21 3.79 -15.10
N THR A 161 12.54 4.77 -15.72
CA THR A 161 12.76 6.21 -15.47
C THR A 161 12.51 6.56 -14.01
N LEU A 162 11.50 5.96 -13.39
CA LEU A 162 11.19 6.16 -11.97
C LEU A 162 12.16 5.39 -11.07
N PHE A 163 12.57 4.18 -11.46
CA PHE A 163 13.58 3.43 -10.70
C PHE A 163 14.92 4.15 -10.67
N GLU A 164 15.33 4.82 -11.77
CA GLU A 164 16.51 5.66 -11.81
C GLU A 164 16.34 6.91 -10.93
N ARG A 165 15.19 7.62 -11.05
CA ARG A 165 14.90 8.82 -10.27
C ARG A 165 15.00 8.59 -8.77
N TYR A 166 14.47 7.46 -8.27
CA TYR A 166 14.48 7.13 -6.84
C TYR A 166 15.67 6.26 -6.40
N ASN A 167 16.72 6.14 -7.26
CA ASN A 167 17.94 5.37 -6.97
C ASN A 167 17.68 3.90 -6.59
N LEU A 168 16.65 3.28 -7.21
CA LEU A 168 16.25 1.90 -6.92
C LEU A 168 17.04 0.87 -7.73
N THR A 169 17.66 1.28 -8.83
CA THR A 169 18.27 0.37 -9.83
C THR A 169 19.36 -0.53 -9.26
N LYS A 170 20.17 -0.03 -8.29
CA LYS A 170 21.26 -0.79 -7.67
C LYS A 170 20.77 -2.04 -6.92
N LYS A 171 19.58 -1.97 -6.32
CA LYS A 171 18.99 -3.03 -5.49
C LYS A 171 17.69 -3.57 -6.05
N LEU A 172 17.32 -3.23 -7.28
CA LEU A 172 16.03 -3.57 -7.87
C LEU A 172 15.73 -5.07 -7.83
N ALA A 173 16.71 -5.92 -8.17
CA ALA A 173 16.55 -7.37 -8.12
C ALA A 173 16.31 -7.88 -6.69
N HIS A 174 16.88 -7.22 -5.68
CA HIS A 174 16.63 -7.53 -4.27
C HIS A 174 15.20 -7.15 -3.87
N PHE A 175 14.74 -5.95 -4.24
CA PHE A 175 13.37 -5.50 -3.95
C PHE A 175 12.31 -6.37 -4.64
N TRP A 176 12.56 -6.81 -5.90
CA TRP A 176 11.69 -7.78 -6.57
C TRP A 176 11.65 -9.12 -5.87
N ARG A 177 12.74 -9.57 -5.28
CA ARG A 177 12.74 -10.80 -4.47
C ARG A 177 11.90 -10.62 -3.22
N MET A 178 12.06 -9.49 -2.49
CA MET A 178 11.25 -9.18 -1.31
C MET A 178 9.75 -9.15 -1.67
N GLU A 179 9.39 -8.53 -2.77
CA GLU A 179 8.01 -8.51 -3.27
C GLU A 179 7.49 -9.92 -3.59
N TRP A 180 8.33 -10.73 -4.24
CA TRP A 180 7.98 -12.11 -4.56
C TRP A 180 7.76 -12.95 -3.30
N ASP A 181 8.67 -12.85 -2.32
CA ASP A 181 8.58 -13.57 -1.06
C ASP A 181 7.30 -13.16 -0.30
N PHE A 182 7.02 -11.86 -0.21
CA PHE A 182 5.78 -11.34 0.36
C PHE A 182 4.53 -11.89 -0.34
N LEU A 183 4.49 -11.86 -1.67
CA LEU A 183 3.35 -12.40 -2.43
C LEU A 183 3.23 -13.92 -2.32
N ALA A 184 4.34 -14.64 -2.20
CA ALA A 184 4.34 -16.09 -2.00
C ALA A 184 3.74 -16.47 -0.65
N ASP A 185 4.07 -15.72 0.41
CA ASP A 185 3.49 -15.93 1.74
C ASP A 185 1.98 -15.63 1.76
N LEU A 186 1.53 -14.57 1.07
CA LEU A 186 0.11 -14.26 0.93
C LEU A 186 -0.65 -15.32 0.15
N ARG A 187 -0.02 -15.89 -0.89
CA ARG A 187 -0.58 -16.92 -1.76
C ARG A 187 -0.28 -18.33 -1.31
N ASN A 188 0.11 -18.52 -0.05
CA ASN A 188 0.41 -19.84 0.47
C ASN A 188 -0.72 -20.81 0.09
N GLU A 189 -0.39 -21.76 -0.81
CA GLU A 189 -1.36 -22.71 -1.37
C GLU A 189 -2.13 -23.47 -0.29
N ARG A 190 -1.47 -23.75 0.84
CA ARG A 190 -2.09 -24.47 1.96
C ARG A 190 -3.18 -23.63 2.65
N ALA A 191 -2.95 -22.34 2.81
CA ALA A 191 -3.96 -21.42 3.35
C ALA A 191 -5.10 -21.21 2.35
N LEU A 192 -4.78 -21.03 1.07
CA LEU A 192 -5.78 -20.92 -0.01
C LEU A 192 -6.62 -22.20 -0.16
N ARG A 193 -6.02 -23.39 -0.08
CA ARG A 193 -6.77 -24.67 -0.10
C ARG A 193 -7.75 -24.77 1.07
N LYS A 194 -7.31 -24.46 2.29
CA LYS A 194 -8.20 -24.41 3.45
C LYS A 194 -9.35 -23.43 3.25
N TYR A 195 -9.04 -22.28 2.66
CA TYR A 195 -10.03 -21.27 2.30
C TYR A 195 -11.06 -21.81 1.30
N HIS A 196 -10.61 -22.40 0.18
CA HIS A 196 -11.51 -22.98 -0.83
C HIS A 196 -12.35 -24.13 -0.29
N ASP A 197 -11.78 -24.98 0.56
CA ASP A 197 -12.50 -26.10 1.19
C ASP A 197 -13.57 -25.60 2.18
N ALA A 198 -13.30 -24.50 2.88
CA ALA A 198 -14.28 -23.87 3.76
C ALA A 198 -15.40 -23.20 2.97
N CYS A 199 -15.07 -22.49 1.86
CA CYS A 199 -16.08 -21.90 0.97
C CYS A 199 -17.02 -22.96 0.38
N ARG A 200 -16.49 -24.10 -0.04
CA ARG A 200 -17.30 -25.20 -0.58
C ARG A 200 -18.26 -25.78 0.46
N ARG A 201 -17.81 -25.92 1.71
CA ARG A 201 -18.63 -26.44 2.81
C ARG A 201 -19.73 -25.50 3.26
N ASN A 202 -19.54 -24.19 3.07
CA ASN A 202 -20.52 -23.16 3.46
C ASN A 202 -21.43 -22.75 2.29
N GLY A 203 -21.18 -23.23 1.08
CA GLY A 203 -21.98 -22.98 -0.12
C GLY A 203 -22.94 -24.13 -0.49
N GLU A 204 -22.92 -25.19 0.29
CA GLU A 204 -23.90 -26.27 0.27
C GLU A 204 -24.93 -26.09 1.42
#